data_6d10d83f18c8fad23ff48f65f99f2b9e
#
_entry.id   6d10d83f18c8fad23ff48f65f99f2b9e
#
_cell.length_a   1.000
_cell.length_b   1.000
_cell.length_c   1.000
_cell.angle_alpha   90.00
_cell.angle_beta   90.00
_cell.angle_gamma   90.00
#
_symmetry.space_group_name_H-M   'P 1'
#
loop_
_entity.id
_entity.type
_entity.pdbx_description
1 polymer ?
#
loop_
_entity_poly.entity_id
_entity_poly.type
_entity_poly.pdbx_seq_one_letter_code
_entity_poly.pdbx_strand_id
1 'polypeptide(L)'
;MMKSIRNLLWQDREKYVIPRRVQDVIPIQKIWEDGIFLTGGRYAKTFRFTDINYQVASEPDKEKMFRGYSALINSLDCGATTKITIFNHKMSQINFEKSILMPMQWDGLDDYREEYNQMLLDKATNGNGIVQEKFLTVSVRKKDVDAARSFFARVEADLSAHFAALGSTCGPMNAMERLQILHRFYRRGEENEFRFSLRDSARKGHSFRDYVCPDSMERHSDYLQIGKRYARVLYLKDYASYIQDDFVSELTDLNRDMMLSIDMVPIPTDEAVREVENRLLGVETNITNWQRRQNSNNNFSAVVPYDMELQRKESKEFLEDLTTRDQRMIFGILTMVITADTKEQLDMDTDAVLSTARKRMCQMAVLKYQQMDGLNTVLPIGTRKLNAFRTLTTEGLAVFMPFKVQEIMDKGGIYFGENAISHNLIMCNKENLLHRVACSARASFSSSVHRNVIFSFRLSSMPQR
;
A
#
# COMPACT_ATOMS: atom_id res chain seq x y z
N MET A 1 18.74 19.02 12.78
CA MET A 1 17.47 18.27 12.86
C MET A 1 16.79 18.62 14.18
N MET A 2 15.66 19.29 14.14
CA MET A 2 14.94 19.74 15.34
C MET A 2 14.50 18.55 16.20
N LYS A 3 14.43 18.76 17.54
CA LYS A 3 14.03 17.70 18.49
C LYS A 3 12.68 17.07 18.13
N SER A 4 11.76 17.85 17.57
CA SER A 4 10.42 17.41 17.21
C SER A 4 10.42 16.43 16.00
N ILE A 5 11.09 16.80 14.90
CA ILE A 5 11.26 15.93 13.73
C ILE A 5 12.01 14.65 14.12
N ARG A 6 13.03 14.77 14.96
CA ARG A 6 13.76 13.63 15.48
C ARG A 6 12.85 12.69 16.29
N ASN A 7 11.91 13.22 17.08
CA ASN A 7 10.96 12.44 17.84
C ASN A 7 9.89 11.78 16.95
N LEU A 8 9.49 12.41 15.84
CA LEU A 8 8.57 11.83 14.84
C LEU A 8 9.23 10.68 14.06
N LEU A 9 10.50 10.85 13.73
CA LEU A 9 11.28 9.84 12.99
C LEU A 9 11.83 8.75 13.91
N TRP A 10 12.13 9.10 15.16
CA TRP A 10 12.60 8.13 16.13
C TRP A 10 11.43 7.25 16.55
N GLN A 11 11.53 6.01 16.15
CA GLN A 11 10.80 4.94 16.81
C GLN A 11 11.32 4.81 18.24
N ASP A 12 10.44 4.41 19.14
CA ASP A 12 10.88 3.99 20.45
C ASP A 12 11.98 2.95 20.25
N ARG A 13 13.15 3.20 20.83
CA ARG A 13 14.17 2.17 20.95
C ARG A 13 13.61 1.13 21.93
N GLU A 14 12.76 0.27 21.42
CA GLU A 14 12.42 -0.94 22.13
C GLU A 14 13.74 -1.66 22.40
N LYS A 15 13.98 -2.00 23.66
CA LYS A 15 15.13 -2.85 24.00
C LYS A 15 15.01 -4.10 23.15
N TYR A 16 16.03 -4.38 22.37
CA TYR A 16 16.06 -5.60 21.59
C TYR A 16 15.91 -6.79 22.52
N VAL A 17 14.79 -7.50 22.42
CA VAL A 17 14.52 -8.73 23.14
C VAL A 17 14.63 -9.86 22.13
N ILE A 18 15.49 -10.84 22.43
CA ILE A 18 15.58 -12.04 21.60
C ILE A 18 14.26 -12.79 21.72
N PRO A 19 13.47 -12.92 20.62
CA PRO A 19 12.21 -13.66 20.67
C PRO A 19 12.49 -15.11 21.05
N ARG A 20 11.78 -15.59 22.06
CA ARG A 20 11.85 -16.99 22.50
C ARG A 20 10.79 -17.87 21.84
N ARG A 21 9.71 -17.26 21.36
CA ARG A 21 8.57 -17.92 20.70
C ARG A 21 8.27 -17.20 19.40
N VAL A 22 7.65 -17.92 18.47
CA VAL A 22 7.23 -17.34 17.19
C VAL A 22 6.20 -16.21 17.40
N GLN A 23 5.34 -16.31 18.43
CA GLN A 23 4.40 -15.25 18.78
C GLN A 23 5.08 -13.90 19.16
N ASP A 24 6.32 -13.95 19.68
CA ASP A 24 7.05 -12.74 20.08
C ASP A 24 7.55 -11.93 18.87
N VAL A 25 7.51 -12.53 17.68
CA VAL A 25 7.93 -11.90 16.42
C VAL A 25 6.88 -10.88 15.95
N ILE A 26 5.59 -11.11 16.29
CA ILE A 26 4.50 -10.22 15.92
C ILE A 26 4.40 -9.11 16.97
N PRO A 27 4.71 -7.84 16.62
CA PRO A 27 4.83 -6.75 17.58
C PRO A 27 3.49 -6.16 18.04
N ILE A 28 2.38 -6.86 17.82
CA ILE A 28 1.05 -6.43 18.27
C ILE A 28 0.88 -6.80 19.74
N GLN A 29 0.63 -5.80 20.60
CA GLN A 29 0.50 -5.99 22.05
C GLN A 29 -0.94 -6.27 22.46
N LYS A 30 -1.90 -5.51 21.93
CA LYS A 30 -3.33 -5.62 22.21
C LYS A 30 -4.15 -5.37 20.94
N ILE A 31 -5.35 -5.94 20.92
CA ILE A 31 -6.35 -5.76 19.86
C ILE A 31 -7.71 -5.45 20.48
N TRP A 32 -8.55 -4.69 19.77
CA TRP A 32 -9.94 -4.40 20.13
C TRP A 32 -10.87 -4.78 18.98
N GLU A 33 -12.14 -5.08 19.28
CA GLU A 33 -13.14 -5.50 18.27
C GLU A 33 -13.29 -4.50 17.11
N ASP A 34 -13.19 -3.20 17.41
CA ASP A 34 -13.27 -2.10 16.44
C ASP A 34 -12.06 -1.99 15.51
N GLY A 35 -11.18 -2.99 15.55
CA GLY A 35 -10.02 -3.08 14.68
C GLY A 35 -8.83 -2.20 15.09
N ILE A 36 -8.84 -1.61 16.27
CA ILE A 36 -7.69 -0.90 16.82
C ILE A 36 -6.65 -1.91 17.32
N PHE A 37 -5.40 -1.76 16.91
CA PHE A 37 -4.26 -2.53 17.39
C PHE A 37 -3.31 -1.62 18.15
N LEU A 38 -2.75 -2.10 19.26
CA LEU A 38 -1.67 -1.44 19.99
C LEU A 38 -0.35 -2.11 19.60
N THR A 39 0.57 -1.33 19.04
CA THR A 39 1.85 -1.80 18.54
C THR A 39 2.93 -0.78 18.86
N GLY A 40 3.95 -1.15 19.64
CA GLY A 40 5.05 -0.24 20.01
C GLY A 40 4.58 1.05 20.68
N GLY A 41 3.56 0.98 21.55
CA GLY A 41 3.00 2.15 22.23
C GLY A 41 2.19 3.10 21.33
N ARG A 42 1.85 2.66 20.10
CA ARG A 42 0.99 3.39 19.15
C ARG A 42 -0.29 2.62 18.90
N TYR A 43 -1.40 3.34 18.81
CA TYR A 43 -2.66 2.80 18.33
C TYR A 43 -2.71 2.89 16.82
N ALA A 44 -3.11 1.80 16.16
CA ALA A 44 -3.21 1.72 14.71
C ALA A 44 -4.59 1.20 14.28
N LYS A 45 -5.20 1.84 13.29
CA LYS A 45 -6.43 1.40 12.63
C LYS A 45 -6.18 1.27 11.13
N THR A 46 -6.76 0.25 10.51
CA THR A 46 -6.62 -0.02 9.07
C THR A 46 -7.96 0.15 8.39
N PHE A 47 -7.91 0.75 7.21
CA PHE A 47 -9.04 0.97 6.32
C PHE A 47 -8.78 0.20 5.03
N ARG A 48 -9.80 -0.44 4.48
CA ARG A 48 -9.74 -1.03 3.14
C ARG A 48 -10.30 -0.03 2.14
N PHE A 49 -9.63 0.14 1.01
CA PHE A 49 -10.13 0.99 -0.07
C PHE A 49 -10.15 0.25 -1.41
N THR A 50 -11.05 0.70 -2.30
CA THR A 50 -11.21 0.11 -3.62
C THR A 50 -10.38 0.83 -4.66
N ASP A 51 -10.10 0.15 -5.76
CA ASP A 51 -9.39 0.72 -6.90
C ASP A 51 -10.29 1.66 -7.71
N ILE A 52 -9.65 2.50 -8.53
CA ILE A 52 -10.29 3.35 -9.53
C ILE A 52 -9.65 3.08 -10.90
N ASN A 53 -10.34 3.42 -11.97
CA ASN A 53 -9.88 3.19 -13.34
C ASN A 53 -8.84 4.23 -13.79
N TYR A 54 -7.70 4.29 -13.08
CA TYR A 54 -6.66 5.28 -13.32
C TYR A 54 -5.93 5.04 -14.64
N GLN A 55 -5.49 3.81 -14.92
CA GLN A 55 -4.68 3.50 -16.12
C GLN A 55 -5.43 3.67 -17.43
N VAL A 56 -6.74 3.46 -17.43
CA VAL A 56 -7.59 3.58 -18.64
C VAL A 56 -8.27 4.95 -18.77
N ALA A 57 -8.01 5.85 -17.84
CA ALA A 57 -8.58 7.21 -17.84
C ALA A 57 -7.92 8.08 -18.92
N SER A 58 -8.65 9.10 -19.38
CA SER A 58 -8.10 10.14 -20.25
C SER A 58 -7.05 10.98 -19.49
N GLU A 59 -6.11 11.59 -20.20
CA GLU A 59 -5.08 12.42 -19.55
C GLU A 59 -5.66 13.54 -18.65
N PRO A 60 -6.73 14.26 -19.02
CA PRO A 60 -7.36 15.24 -18.11
C PRO A 60 -7.95 14.60 -16.85
N ASP A 61 -8.53 13.38 -16.98
CA ASP A 61 -9.08 12.66 -15.84
C ASP A 61 -7.97 12.11 -14.93
N LYS A 62 -6.86 11.63 -15.49
CA LYS A 62 -5.67 11.23 -14.72
C LYS A 62 -5.12 12.40 -13.90
N GLU A 63 -4.98 13.58 -14.53
CA GLU A 63 -4.52 14.78 -13.85
C GLU A 63 -5.46 15.16 -12.69
N LYS A 64 -6.78 15.08 -12.90
CA LYS A 64 -7.77 15.30 -11.85
C LYS A 64 -7.64 14.30 -10.71
N MET A 65 -7.46 13.02 -11.02
CA MET A 65 -7.27 11.96 -10.02
C MET A 65 -5.95 12.16 -9.26
N PHE A 66 -4.89 12.53 -9.95
CA PHE A 66 -3.58 12.84 -9.35
C PHE A 66 -3.68 14.01 -8.36
N ARG A 67 -4.34 15.11 -8.77
CA ARG A 67 -4.59 16.24 -7.88
C ARG A 67 -5.46 15.86 -6.67
N GLY A 68 -6.48 15.03 -6.87
CA GLY A 68 -7.32 14.52 -5.79
C GLY A 68 -6.53 13.64 -4.82
N TYR A 69 -5.62 12.83 -5.31
CA TYR A 69 -4.73 12.01 -4.48
C TYR A 69 -3.70 12.86 -3.74
N SER A 70 -3.16 13.89 -4.38
CA SER A 70 -2.30 14.88 -3.71
C SER A 70 -3.03 15.62 -2.59
N ALA A 71 -4.30 15.97 -2.79
CA ALA A 71 -5.14 16.56 -1.75
C ALA A 71 -5.39 15.60 -0.58
N LEU A 72 -5.60 14.31 -0.85
CA LEU A 72 -5.67 13.28 0.19
C LEU A 72 -4.37 13.23 1.01
N ILE A 73 -3.21 13.22 0.36
CA ILE A 73 -1.90 13.22 1.03
C ILE A 73 -1.75 14.49 1.89
N ASN A 74 -2.15 15.66 1.39
CA ASN A 74 -2.12 16.92 2.13
C ASN A 74 -3.09 16.94 3.32
N SER A 75 -4.14 16.12 3.33
CA SER A 75 -5.07 16.03 4.46
C SER A 75 -4.53 15.19 5.63
N LEU A 76 -3.45 14.43 5.43
CA LEU A 76 -2.91 13.55 6.46
C LEU A 76 -2.42 14.33 7.69
N ASP A 77 -2.75 13.81 8.87
CA ASP A 77 -2.38 14.42 10.16
C ASP A 77 -0.88 14.32 10.43
N CYS A 78 -0.23 15.45 10.69
CA CYS A 78 1.20 15.52 11.00
C CYS A 78 1.59 14.83 12.33
N GLY A 79 0.62 14.53 13.20
CA GLY A 79 0.83 13.77 14.45
C GLY A 79 0.71 12.27 14.29
N ALA A 80 0.33 11.80 13.10
CA ALA A 80 0.12 10.40 12.78
C ALA A 80 1.12 9.91 11.72
N THR A 81 1.28 8.60 11.64
CA THR A 81 1.98 7.93 10.54
C THR A 81 0.95 7.20 9.71
N THR A 82 0.96 7.44 8.42
CA THR A 82 0.06 6.76 7.48
C THR A 82 0.87 5.79 6.61
N LYS A 83 0.28 4.65 6.32
CA LYS A 83 0.88 3.61 5.48
C LYS A 83 -0.15 3.14 4.47
N ILE A 84 0.18 3.18 3.19
CA ILE A 84 -0.56 2.48 2.16
C ILE A 84 0.08 1.11 1.97
N THR A 85 -0.72 0.06 1.92
CA THR A 85 -0.26 -1.31 1.69
C THR A 85 -1.05 -1.90 0.53
N ILE A 86 -0.33 -2.46 -0.44
CA ILE A 86 -0.88 -3.22 -1.56
C ILE A 86 -0.48 -4.68 -1.34
N PHE A 87 -1.46 -5.55 -1.26
CA PHE A 87 -1.27 -6.97 -1.01
C PHE A 87 -1.72 -7.79 -2.22
N ASN A 88 -0.77 -8.36 -2.93
CA ASN A 88 -1.00 -9.31 -4.00
C ASN A 88 -0.91 -10.72 -3.42
N HIS A 89 -1.95 -11.48 -3.63
CA HIS A 89 -1.97 -12.90 -3.25
C HIS A 89 -2.75 -13.71 -4.28
N LYS A 90 -2.35 -14.96 -4.49
CA LYS A 90 -3.13 -15.87 -5.33
C LYS A 90 -4.46 -16.18 -4.65
N MET A 91 -5.52 -16.17 -5.42
CA MET A 91 -6.82 -16.56 -4.93
C MET A 91 -6.79 -18.05 -4.52
N SER A 92 -7.31 -18.35 -3.33
CA SER A 92 -7.49 -19.74 -2.91
C SER A 92 -8.51 -20.41 -3.81
N GLN A 93 -8.17 -21.60 -4.35
CA GLN A 93 -9.04 -22.37 -5.24
C GLN A 93 -10.41 -22.65 -4.59
N ILE A 94 -10.43 -22.97 -3.30
CA ILE A 94 -11.69 -23.23 -2.56
C ILE A 94 -12.55 -21.97 -2.45
N ASN A 95 -11.94 -20.80 -2.26
CA ASN A 95 -12.69 -19.53 -2.20
C ASN A 95 -13.19 -19.14 -3.59
N PHE A 96 -12.42 -19.41 -4.64
CA PHE A 96 -12.83 -19.25 -6.02
C PHE A 96 -14.05 -20.11 -6.31
N GLU A 97 -13.97 -21.41 -6.05
CA GLU A 97 -15.07 -22.37 -6.27
C GLU A 97 -16.35 -21.95 -5.54
N LYS A 98 -16.26 -21.57 -4.28
CA LYS A 98 -17.41 -21.15 -3.46
C LYS A 98 -18.03 -19.82 -3.85
N SER A 99 -17.28 -18.91 -4.45
CA SER A 99 -17.75 -17.55 -4.75
C SER A 99 -18.15 -17.34 -6.20
N ILE A 100 -17.59 -18.13 -7.11
CA ILE A 100 -17.72 -17.92 -8.57
C ILE A 100 -18.48 -19.05 -9.26
N LEU A 101 -18.26 -20.31 -8.85
CA LEU A 101 -18.95 -21.44 -9.49
C LEU A 101 -20.43 -21.47 -9.15
N MET A 102 -21.23 -21.82 -10.13
CA MET A 102 -22.67 -22.04 -9.94
C MET A 102 -22.92 -23.33 -9.17
N PRO A 103 -23.69 -23.28 -8.06
CA PRO A 103 -24.03 -24.47 -7.32
C PRO A 103 -25.01 -25.35 -8.15
N MET A 104 -24.87 -26.67 -8.08
CA MET A 104 -25.81 -27.63 -8.67
C MET A 104 -27.15 -27.54 -7.96
N GLN A 105 -28.26 -27.55 -8.72
CA GLN A 105 -29.63 -27.37 -8.18
C GLN A 105 -30.54 -28.58 -8.37
N TRP A 106 -30.08 -29.61 -9.07
CA TRP A 106 -30.80 -30.86 -9.35
C TRP A 106 -32.14 -30.65 -10.10
N ASP A 107 -32.17 -29.66 -11.01
CA ASP A 107 -33.35 -29.24 -11.77
C ASP A 107 -33.29 -29.64 -13.24
N GLY A 108 -32.38 -30.57 -13.64
CA GLY A 108 -32.18 -31.02 -15.00
C GLY A 108 -31.34 -30.08 -15.88
N LEU A 109 -30.79 -28.99 -15.32
CA LEU A 109 -29.90 -28.05 -16.01
C LEU A 109 -28.46 -28.14 -15.52
N ASP A 110 -28.13 -29.15 -14.74
CA ASP A 110 -26.82 -29.27 -14.10
C ASP A 110 -25.69 -29.55 -15.09
N ASP A 111 -25.95 -30.23 -16.21
CA ASP A 111 -24.98 -30.43 -17.28
C ASP A 111 -24.48 -29.08 -17.87
N TYR A 112 -25.38 -28.09 -18.02
CA TYR A 112 -25.03 -26.75 -18.49
C TYR A 112 -24.27 -25.96 -17.42
N ARG A 113 -24.59 -26.17 -16.13
CA ARG A 113 -23.84 -25.57 -15.02
C ARG A 113 -22.44 -26.13 -14.93
N GLU A 114 -22.27 -27.42 -15.15
CA GLU A 114 -20.96 -28.07 -15.14
C GLU A 114 -20.09 -27.56 -16.28
N GLU A 115 -20.62 -27.48 -17.51
CA GLU A 115 -19.93 -26.92 -18.68
C GLU A 115 -19.51 -25.46 -18.43
N TYR A 116 -20.40 -24.62 -17.87
CA TYR A 116 -20.14 -23.26 -17.53
C TYR A 116 -19.05 -23.14 -16.42
N ASN A 117 -19.14 -23.96 -15.40
CA ASN A 117 -18.14 -24.00 -14.31
C ASN A 117 -16.77 -24.44 -14.83
N GLN A 118 -16.74 -25.43 -15.74
CA GLN A 118 -15.49 -25.85 -16.36
C GLN A 118 -14.86 -24.72 -17.19
N MET A 119 -15.66 -24.01 -17.97
CA MET A 119 -15.19 -22.83 -18.70
C MET A 119 -14.59 -21.76 -17.77
N LEU A 120 -15.23 -21.51 -16.64
CA LEU A 120 -14.71 -20.54 -15.64
C LEU A 120 -13.40 -21.02 -15.01
N LEU A 121 -13.27 -22.30 -14.69
CA LEU A 121 -12.04 -22.89 -14.17
C LEU A 121 -10.89 -22.81 -15.18
N ASP A 122 -11.15 -23.12 -16.44
CA ASP A 122 -10.16 -23.05 -17.52
C ASP A 122 -9.66 -21.60 -17.71
N LYS A 123 -10.57 -20.62 -17.67
CA LYS A 123 -10.22 -19.20 -17.76
C LYS A 123 -9.47 -18.71 -16.54
N ALA A 124 -9.86 -19.12 -15.34
CA ALA A 124 -9.16 -18.76 -14.13
C ALA A 124 -7.75 -19.36 -14.05
N THR A 125 -7.57 -20.56 -14.59
CA THR A 125 -6.26 -21.23 -14.65
C THR A 125 -5.33 -20.54 -15.64
N ASN A 126 -5.87 -20.05 -16.76
CA ASN A 126 -5.12 -19.29 -17.76
C ASN A 126 -4.93 -17.82 -17.38
N GLY A 127 -5.74 -17.28 -16.47
CA GLY A 127 -5.60 -15.94 -15.94
C GLY A 127 -4.48 -15.82 -14.89
N ASN A 128 -4.13 -14.59 -14.52
CA ASN A 128 -3.10 -14.36 -13.51
C ASN A 128 -3.48 -14.88 -12.12
N GLY A 129 -4.77 -15.03 -11.81
CA GLY A 129 -5.30 -15.55 -10.55
C GLY A 129 -4.85 -14.77 -9.30
N ILE A 130 -4.33 -13.56 -9.47
CA ILE A 130 -3.88 -12.70 -8.39
C ILE A 130 -4.97 -11.73 -8.02
N VAL A 131 -5.29 -11.71 -6.74
CA VAL A 131 -6.14 -10.70 -6.12
C VAL A 131 -5.26 -9.64 -5.51
N GLN A 132 -5.55 -8.38 -5.80
CA GLN A 132 -4.89 -7.23 -5.21
C GLN A 132 -5.82 -6.55 -4.21
N GLU A 133 -5.44 -6.54 -2.94
CA GLU A 133 -6.14 -5.82 -1.89
C GLU A 133 -5.33 -4.59 -1.46
N LYS A 134 -6.03 -3.49 -1.16
CA LYS A 134 -5.41 -2.21 -0.82
C LYS A 134 -5.88 -1.73 0.54
N PHE A 135 -4.92 -1.35 1.37
CA PHE A 135 -5.15 -0.95 2.75
C PHE A 135 -4.46 0.38 3.05
N LEU A 136 -5.10 1.18 3.87
CA LEU A 136 -4.52 2.38 4.46
C LEU A 136 -4.51 2.21 5.98
N THR A 137 -3.33 2.20 6.58
CA THR A 137 -3.16 2.06 8.03
C THR A 137 -2.67 3.37 8.62
N VAL A 138 -3.43 3.91 9.57
CA VAL A 138 -3.05 5.12 10.32
C VAL A 138 -2.62 4.71 11.72
N SER A 139 -1.50 5.23 12.20
CA SER A 139 -1.02 4.98 13.56
C SER A 139 -0.69 6.27 14.29
N VAL A 140 -1.09 6.36 15.56
CA VAL A 140 -0.96 7.56 16.38
C VAL A 140 -0.62 7.21 17.83
N ARG A 141 0.10 8.10 18.51
CA ARG A 141 0.30 8.01 19.97
C ARG A 141 -0.83 8.75 20.67
N LYS A 142 -1.56 8.06 21.52
CA LYS A 142 -2.59 8.63 22.42
C LYS A 142 -2.42 8.06 23.81
N LYS A 143 -2.96 8.75 24.81
CA LYS A 143 -2.85 8.33 26.22
C LYS A 143 -3.61 7.03 26.50
N ASP A 144 -4.74 6.83 25.84
CA ASP A 144 -5.64 5.69 26.02
C ASP A 144 -6.36 5.34 24.71
N VAL A 145 -7.09 4.22 24.72
CA VAL A 145 -7.82 3.72 23.57
C VAL A 145 -9.01 4.60 23.18
N ASP A 146 -9.66 5.27 24.15
CA ASP A 146 -10.84 6.09 23.88
C ASP A 146 -10.45 7.40 23.18
N ALA A 147 -9.33 7.99 23.57
CA ALA A 147 -8.72 9.09 22.83
C ALA A 147 -8.29 8.66 21.41
N ALA A 148 -7.85 7.41 21.25
CA ALA A 148 -7.54 6.87 19.93
C ALA A 148 -8.81 6.64 19.10
N ARG A 149 -9.90 6.14 19.69
CA ARG A 149 -11.21 5.98 19.01
C ARG A 149 -11.74 7.30 18.47
N SER A 150 -11.72 8.34 19.30
CA SER A 150 -12.16 9.69 18.90
C SER A 150 -11.32 10.24 17.74
N PHE A 151 -10.01 10.00 17.77
CA PHE A 151 -9.10 10.37 16.69
C PHE A 151 -9.42 9.61 15.40
N PHE A 152 -9.56 8.28 15.48
CA PHE A 152 -9.83 7.46 14.29
C PHE A 152 -11.21 7.69 13.70
N ALA A 153 -12.23 8.05 14.49
CA ALA A 153 -13.55 8.42 13.97
C ALA A 153 -13.48 9.67 13.07
N ARG A 154 -12.67 10.68 13.45
CA ARG A 154 -12.41 11.85 12.61
C ARG A 154 -11.68 11.44 11.33
N VAL A 155 -10.59 10.69 11.45
CA VAL A 155 -9.80 10.22 10.30
C VAL A 155 -10.66 9.41 9.33
N GLU A 156 -11.56 8.57 9.84
CA GLU A 156 -12.48 7.77 9.03
C GLU A 156 -13.41 8.65 8.18
N ALA A 157 -13.98 9.71 8.77
CA ALA A 157 -14.83 10.64 8.04
C ALA A 157 -14.05 11.39 6.96
N ASP A 158 -12.85 11.89 7.28
CA ASP A 158 -11.99 12.61 6.35
C ASP A 158 -11.54 11.71 5.19
N LEU A 159 -11.07 10.49 5.48
CA LEU A 159 -10.67 9.52 4.45
C LEU A 159 -11.85 9.13 3.56
N SER A 160 -13.01 8.83 4.14
CA SER A 160 -14.20 8.47 3.37
C SER A 160 -14.60 9.57 2.39
N ALA A 161 -14.54 10.84 2.79
CA ALA A 161 -14.84 11.98 1.93
C ALA A 161 -13.82 12.11 0.76
N HIS A 162 -12.52 12.01 1.05
CA HIS A 162 -11.48 12.12 0.03
C HIS A 162 -11.51 10.96 -0.96
N PHE A 163 -11.68 9.71 -0.48
CA PHE A 163 -11.79 8.55 -1.37
C PHE A 163 -13.07 8.59 -2.22
N ALA A 164 -14.20 9.05 -1.66
CA ALA A 164 -15.43 9.24 -2.42
C ALA A 164 -15.25 10.29 -3.53
N ALA A 165 -14.53 11.38 -3.27
CA ALA A 165 -14.21 12.40 -4.28
C ALA A 165 -13.32 11.85 -5.42
N LEU A 166 -12.49 10.85 -5.14
CA LEU A 166 -11.69 10.11 -6.13
C LEU A 166 -12.50 9.05 -6.90
N GLY A 167 -13.74 8.75 -6.48
CA GLY A 167 -14.54 7.68 -7.05
C GLY A 167 -14.23 6.28 -6.46
N SER A 168 -13.52 6.24 -5.33
CA SER A 168 -13.21 5.04 -4.55
C SER A 168 -14.05 4.97 -3.28
N THR A 169 -14.11 3.80 -2.65
CA THR A 169 -14.69 3.61 -1.32
C THR A 169 -13.60 3.31 -0.31
N CYS A 170 -13.70 3.86 0.88
CA CYS A 170 -12.78 3.59 1.98
C CYS A 170 -13.57 3.30 3.24
N GLY A 171 -13.36 2.13 3.84
CA GLY A 171 -14.07 1.70 5.05
C GLY A 171 -13.15 1.11 6.11
N PRO A 172 -13.49 1.26 7.41
CA PRO A 172 -12.71 0.71 8.50
C PRO A 172 -12.80 -0.80 8.55
N MET A 173 -11.70 -1.45 8.94
CA MET A 173 -11.64 -2.89 9.15
C MET A 173 -11.75 -3.22 10.64
N ASN A 174 -12.50 -4.28 10.95
CA ASN A 174 -12.58 -4.81 12.31
C ASN A 174 -11.36 -5.71 12.65
N ALA A 175 -11.28 -6.19 13.88
CA ALA A 175 -10.16 -7.00 14.35
C ALA A 175 -10.02 -8.32 13.58
N MET A 176 -11.14 -8.98 13.29
CA MET A 176 -11.16 -10.25 12.55
C MET A 176 -10.61 -10.08 11.14
N GLU A 177 -11.08 -9.07 10.42
CA GLU A 177 -10.62 -8.76 9.05
C GLU A 177 -9.12 -8.44 9.02
N ARG A 178 -8.62 -7.64 9.97
CA ARG A 178 -7.19 -7.31 10.06
C ARG A 178 -6.34 -8.54 10.39
N LEU A 179 -6.77 -9.40 11.30
CA LEU A 179 -6.08 -10.64 11.62
C LEU A 179 -6.11 -11.62 10.45
N GLN A 180 -7.19 -11.63 9.66
CA GLN A 180 -7.30 -12.46 8.46
C GLN A 180 -6.25 -12.10 7.39
N ILE A 181 -5.90 -10.80 7.24
CA ILE A 181 -4.80 -10.39 6.35
C ILE A 181 -3.48 -11.01 6.81
N LEU A 182 -3.20 -10.92 8.12
CA LEU A 182 -1.98 -11.47 8.69
C LEU A 182 -1.96 -13.00 8.61
N HIS A 183 -3.09 -13.67 8.85
CA HIS A 183 -3.22 -15.10 8.70
C HIS A 183 -2.93 -15.54 7.25
N ARG A 184 -3.54 -14.88 6.25
CA ARG A 184 -3.27 -15.17 4.83
C ARG A 184 -1.80 -14.99 4.46
N PHE A 185 -1.12 -14.01 5.05
CA PHE A 185 0.30 -13.80 4.82
C PHE A 185 1.17 -14.89 5.46
N TYR A 186 0.93 -15.22 6.73
CA TYR A 186 1.77 -16.15 7.48
C TYR A 186 1.41 -17.63 7.28
N ARG A 187 0.12 -17.93 7.05
CA ARG A 187 -0.46 -19.28 6.94
C ARG A 187 -1.18 -19.45 5.60
N ARG A 188 -0.46 -19.22 4.53
CA ARG A 188 -1.03 -19.39 3.19
C ARG A 188 -1.40 -20.85 2.94
N GLY A 189 -2.58 -21.07 2.34
CA GLY A 189 -3.18 -22.37 2.10
C GLY A 189 -4.08 -22.86 3.23
N GLU A 190 -4.07 -22.18 4.39
CA GLU A 190 -4.91 -22.47 5.55
C GLU A 190 -6.02 -21.43 5.75
N GLU A 191 -6.35 -20.64 4.71
CA GLU A 191 -7.30 -19.51 4.80
C GLU A 191 -8.69 -19.94 5.26
N ASN A 192 -9.10 -21.17 4.94
CA ASN A 192 -10.39 -21.73 5.34
C ASN A 192 -10.43 -22.18 6.80
N GLU A 193 -9.28 -22.35 7.44
CA GLU A 193 -9.17 -22.76 8.84
C GLU A 193 -9.25 -21.58 9.81
N PHE A 194 -9.14 -20.34 9.29
CA PHE A 194 -9.19 -19.14 10.09
C PHE A 194 -10.58 -18.92 10.68
N ARG A 195 -10.72 -19.22 11.95
CA ARG A 195 -11.94 -19.00 12.76
C ARG A 195 -11.57 -18.28 14.04
N PHE A 196 -11.49 -16.97 13.96
CA PHE A 196 -11.16 -16.13 15.11
C PHE A 196 -12.42 -15.49 15.69
N SER A 197 -12.57 -15.61 17.00
CA SER A 197 -13.56 -14.86 17.80
C SER A 197 -12.83 -14.31 19.01
N LEU A 198 -12.84 -12.99 19.19
CA LEU A 198 -12.18 -12.35 20.34
C LEU A 198 -12.74 -12.86 21.66
N ARG A 199 -14.07 -13.01 21.73
CA ARG A 199 -14.78 -13.48 22.92
C ARG A 199 -14.42 -14.93 23.27
N ASP A 200 -14.38 -15.82 22.27
CA ASP A 200 -14.08 -17.23 22.50
C ASP A 200 -12.59 -17.45 22.81
N SER A 201 -11.70 -16.70 22.16
CA SER A 201 -10.26 -16.71 22.45
C SER A 201 -9.99 -16.29 23.89
N ALA A 202 -10.64 -15.21 24.36
CA ALA A 202 -10.49 -14.74 25.73
C ALA A 202 -11.02 -15.78 26.74
N ARG A 203 -12.15 -16.45 26.45
CA ARG A 203 -12.72 -17.52 27.31
C ARG A 203 -11.81 -18.76 27.41
N LYS A 204 -11.13 -19.12 26.33
CA LYS A 204 -10.24 -20.27 26.24
C LYS A 204 -8.81 -19.95 26.70
N GLY A 205 -8.49 -18.69 27.00
CA GLY A 205 -7.14 -18.24 27.36
C GLY A 205 -6.14 -18.28 26.19
N HIS A 206 -6.63 -18.36 24.95
CA HIS A 206 -5.78 -18.30 23.76
C HIS A 206 -5.43 -16.87 23.39
N SER A 207 -4.20 -16.65 22.93
CA SER A 207 -3.78 -15.39 22.36
C SER A 207 -4.27 -15.27 20.92
N PHE A 208 -4.65 -14.06 20.46
CA PHE A 208 -4.94 -13.82 19.05
C PHE A 208 -3.72 -14.19 18.16
N ARG A 209 -2.53 -14.15 18.71
CA ARG A 209 -1.28 -14.52 17.99
C ARG A 209 -1.27 -15.99 17.60
N ASP A 210 -1.91 -16.87 18.35
CA ASP A 210 -1.96 -18.31 18.06
C ASP A 210 -2.71 -18.61 16.75
N TYR A 211 -3.64 -17.70 16.35
CA TYR A 211 -4.38 -17.81 15.10
C TYR A 211 -3.65 -17.25 13.88
N VAL A 212 -2.58 -16.49 14.08
CA VAL A 212 -1.88 -15.76 13.02
C VAL A 212 -0.44 -16.24 12.84
N CYS A 213 0.23 -16.62 13.93
CA CYS A 213 1.63 -17.02 13.89
C CYS A 213 1.88 -18.21 12.96
N PRO A 214 2.95 -18.21 12.16
CA PRO A 214 3.41 -19.40 11.45
C PRO A 214 3.97 -20.44 12.44
N ASP A 215 4.10 -21.67 12.00
CA ASP A 215 4.62 -22.76 12.84
C ASP A 215 6.09 -22.57 13.20
N SER A 216 6.88 -22.02 12.28
CA SER A 216 8.29 -21.68 12.50
C SER A 216 8.68 -20.39 11.79
N MET A 217 9.73 -19.75 12.28
CA MET A 217 10.33 -18.59 11.63
C MET A 217 11.84 -18.57 11.85
N GLU A 218 12.59 -18.69 10.76
CA GLU A 218 14.04 -18.63 10.76
C GLU A 218 14.52 -17.31 10.12
N ARG A 219 15.59 -16.76 10.67
CA ARG A 219 16.17 -15.49 10.22
C ARG A 219 17.52 -15.74 9.58
N HIS A 220 17.62 -15.34 8.32
CA HIS A 220 18.86 -15.34 7.58
C HIS A 220 19.32 -13.90 7.32
N SER A 221 20.52 -13.74 6.76
CA SER A 221 21.11 -12.41 6.50
C SER A 221 20.29 -11.58 5.53
N ASP A 222 19.68 -12.20 4.53
CA ASP A 222 19.03 -11.57 3.37
C ASP A 222 17.65 -12.14 3.02
N TYR A 223 17.13 -13.08 3.80
CA TYR A 223 15.78 -13.61 3.70
C TYR A 223 15.27 -14.15 5.05
N LEU A 224 13.99 -14.48 5.10
CA LEU A 224 13.31 -15.16 6.20
C LEU A 224 12.76 -16.48 5.69
N GLN A 225 12.76 -17.51 6.53
CA GLN A 225 11.97 -18.71 6.28
C GLN A 225 10.77 -18.70 7.22
N ILE A 226 9.58 -18.73 6.66
CA ILE A 226 8.29 -18.64 7.35
C ILE A 226 7.55 -19.96 7.13
N GLY A 227 7.59 -20.86 8.11
CA GLY A 227 7.14 -22.24 7.92
C GLY A 227 7.92 -22.92 6.81
N LYS A 228 7.22 -23.36 5.76
CA LYS A 228 7.82 -23.98 4.58
C LYS A 228 8.17 -22.98 3.46
N ARG A 229 7.84 -21.71 3.62
CA ARG A 229 8.00 -20.69 2.59
C ARG A 229 9.16 -19.75 2.88
N TYR A 230 9.64 -19.09 1.85
CA TYR A 230 10.71 -18.12 1.91
C TYR A 230 10.17 -16.72 1.67
N ALA A 231 10.69 -15.73 2.37
CA ALA A 231 10.31 -14.33 2.24
C ALA A 231 11.56 -13.44 2.17
N ARG A 232 11.54 -12.42 1.34
CA ARG A 232 12.62 -11.43 1.23
C ARG A 232 12.06 -10.04 1.22
N VAL A 233 12.63 -9.18 2.06
CA VAL A 233 12.23 -7.79 2.15
C VAL A 233 13.23 -6.92 1.40
N LEU A 234 12.68 -6.04 0.56
CA LEU A 234 13.40 -5.05 -0.19
C LEU A 234 12.89 -3.64 0.19
N TYR A 235 13.68 -2.64 -0.10
CA TYR A 235 13.28 -1.24 0.04
C TYR A 235 13.81 -0.42 -1.13
N LEU A 236 13.14 0.69 -1.42
CA LEU A 236 13.59 1.63 -2.43
C LEU A 236 14.74 2.45 -1.87
N LYS A 237 15.96 2.16 -2.32
CA LYS A 237 17.19 2.76 -1.85
C LYS A 237 17.46 4.10 -2.52
N ASP A 238 17.43 4.13 -3.85
CA ASP A 238 17.69 5.32 -4.63
C ASP A 238 16.52 5.59 -5.57
N TYR A 239 16.11 6.85 -5.62
CA TYR A 239 14.99 7.37 -6.38
C TYR A 239 15.52 8.06 -7.64
N ALA A 240 14.89 7.84 -8.79
CA ALA A 240 15.17 8.60 -9.99
C ALA A 240 14.79 10.08 -9.77
N SER A 241 15.46 10.98 -10.51
CA SER A 241 15.10 12.41 -10.49
C SER A 241 13.68 12.65 -11.03
N TYR A 242 13.21 11.77 -11.90
CA TYR A 242 11.86 11.76 -12.43
C TYR A 242 11.31 10.34 -12.38
N ILE A 243 10.21 10.14 -11.64
CA ILE A 243 9.52 8.86 -11.54
C ILE A 243 8.14 9.03 -12.19
N GLN A 244 7.74 8.06 -12.99
CA GLN A 244 6.41 8.01 -13.59
C GLN A 244 5.40 7.39 -12.63
N ASP A 245 4.14 7.78 -12.74
CA ASP A 245 3.03 7.35 -11.89
C ASP A 245 2.61 5.87 -12.05
N ASP A 246 3.18 5.18 -13.05
CA ASP A 246 3.03 3.75 -13.28
C ASP A 246 4.05 2.87 -12.53
N PHE A 247 5.02 3.47 -11.83
CA PHE A 247 6.10 2.73 -11.15
C PHE A 247 5.58 1.70 -10.13
N VAL A 248 4.60 2.09 -9.29
CA VAL A 248 4.01 1.18 -8.30
C VAL A 248 3.22 0.08 -8.99
N SER A 249 2.47 0.41 -10.04
CA SER A 249 1.69 -0.58 -10.79
C SER A 249 2.60 -1.59 -11.47
N GLU A 250 3.69 -1.17 -12.11
CA GLU A 250 4.67 -2.10 -12.71
C GLU A 250 5.31 -3.06 -11.70
N LEU A 251 5.61 -2.58 -10.48
CA LEU A 251 6.12 -3.45 -9.41
C LEU A 251 5.07 -4.44 -8.94
N THR A 252 3.80 -4.02 -8.86
CA THR A 252 2.71 -4.86 -8.36
C THR A 252 2.06 -5.73 -9.43
N ASP A 253 2.34 -5.48 -10.73
CA ASP A 253 1.86 -6.29 -11.85
C ASP A 253 2.68 -7.56 -12.08
N LEU A 254 3.81 -7.67 -11.42
CA LEU A 254 4.52 -8.93 -11.38
C LEU A 254 3.60 -10.00 -10.77
N ASN A 255 3.32 -11.07 -11.54
CA ASN A 255 2.43 -12.17 -11.12
C ASN A 255 3.04 -12.98 -9.96
N ARG A 256 3.13 -12.37 -8.77
CA ARG A 256 3.84 -12.91 -7.60
C ARG A 256 3.11 -12.57 -6.32
N ASP A 257 3.28 -13.43 -5.32
CA ASP A 257 2.81 -13.12 -3.97
C ASP A 257 3.74 -12.09 -3.35
N MET A 258 3.20 -10.92 -3.10
CA MET A 258 3.96 -9.82 -2.52
C MET A 258 3.09 -8.89 -1.69
N MET A 259 3.72 -8.15 -0.82
CA MET A 259 3.11 -7.00 -0.15
C MET A 259 4.04 -5.81 -0.31
N LEU A 260 3.53 -4.72 -0.87
CA LEU A 260 4.24 -3.45 -1.01
C LEU A 260 3.65 -2.45 -0.04
N SER A 261 4.46 -1.69 0.67
CA SER A 261 4.00 -0.62 1.53
C SER A 261 4.74 0.69 1.29
N ILE A 262 3.99 1.78 1.39
CA ILE A 262 4.47 3.15 1.31
C ILE A 262 4.13 3.80 2.64
N ASP A 263 5.15 3.99 3.48
CA ASP A 263 5.02 4.70 4.76
C ASP A 263 5.19 6.19 4.55
N MET A 264 4.33 7.00 5.15
CA MET A 264 4.25 8.45 5.03
C MET A 264 4.23 9.08 6.40
N VAL A 265 5.16 10.02 6.64
CA VAL A 265 5.23 10.81 7.87
C VAL A 265 5.19 12.28 7.49
N PRO A 266 4.00 12.90 7.49
CA PRO A 266 3.88 14.33 7.23
C PRO A 266 4.57 15.15 8.32
N ILE A 267 5.28 16.19 7.91
CA ILE A 267 5.98 17.12 8.81
C ILE A 267 5.18 18.44 8.90
N PRO A 268 5.03 19.03 10.10
CA PRO A 268 4.42 20.34 10.22
C PRO A 268 5.13 21.36 9.34
N THR A 269 4.36 22.21 8.63
CA THR A 269 4.90 23.13 7.62
C THR A 269 5.94 24.10 8.19
N ASP A 270 5.71 24.60 9.41
CA ASP A 270 6.65 25.50 10.10
C ASP A 270 7.99 24.82 10.44
N GLU A 271 7.97 23.55 10.80
CA GLU A 271 9.19 22.75 11.04
C GLU A 271 9.88 22.40 9.72
N ALA A 272 9.11 22.08 8.69
CA ALA A 272 9.60 21.77 7.35
C ALA A 272 10.34 22.95 6.73
N VAL A 273 9.73 24.13 6.73
CA VAL A 273 10.35 25.37 6.23
C VAL A 273 11.67 25.66 6.96
N ARG A 274 11.67 25.61 8.29
CA ARG A 274 12.91 25.84 9.07
C ARG A 274 14.01 24.82 8.76
N GLU A 275 13.68 23.56 8.54
CA GLU A 275 14.68 22.53 8.21
C GLU A 275 15.30 22.80 6.83
N VAL A 276 14.48 23.20 5.84
CA VAL A 276 14.96 23.53 4.49
C VAL A 276 15.76 24.83 4.49
N GLU A 277 15.34 25.87 5.23
CA GLU A 277 16.12 27.11 5.41
C GLU A 277 17.49 26.84 6.03
N ASN A 278 17.55 26.02 7.09
CA ASN A 278 18.81 25.63 7.71
C ASN A 278 19.73 24.85 6.74
N ARG A 279 19.13 23.97 5.93
CA ARG A 279 19.87 23.23 4.89
C ARG A 279 20.43 24.19 3.83
N LEU A 280 19.60 25.12 3.35
CA LEU A 280 20.01 26.13 2.38
C LEU A 280 21.14 27.00 2.92
N LEU A 281 21.01 27.49 4.17
CA LEU A 281 22.06 28.26 4.85
C LEU A 281 23.37 27.47 4.95
N GLY A 282 23.29 26.18 5.26
CA GLY A 282 24.47 25.29 5.28
C GLY A 282 25.14 25.19 3.92
N VAL A 283 24.37 25.05 2.83
CA VAL A 283 24.90 25.00 1.45
C VAL A 283 25.55 26.34 1.09
N GLU A 284 24.90 27.47 1.36
CA GLU A 284 25.45 28.82 1.08
C GLU A 284 26.73 29.10 1.89
N THR A 285 26.78 28.64 3.13
CA THR A 285 27.98 28.70 3.97
C THR A 285 29.13 27.89 3.35
N ASN A 286 28.85 26.69 2.88
CA ASN A 286 29.85 25.85 2.20
C ASN A 286 30.37 26.48 0.91
N ILE A 287 29.48 27.07 0.09
CA ILE A 287 29.85 27.81 -1.12
C ILE A 287 30.76 29.01 -0.76
N THR A 288 30.36 29.80 0.24
CA THR A 288 31.14 30.94 0.69
C THR A 288 32.54 30.53 1.22
N ASN A 289 32.62 29.46 2.01
CA ASN A 289 33.88 28.94 2.49
C ASN A 289 34.77 28.40 1.35
N TRP A 290 34.16 27.75 0.36
CA TRP A 290 34.87 27.30 -0.83
C TRP A 290 35.43 28.49 -1.61
N GLN A 291 34.64 29.55 -1.88
CA GLN A 291 35.08 30.76 -2.56
C GLN A 291 36.20 31.47 -1.78
N ARG A 292 36.13 31.59 -0.44
CA ARG A 292 37.20 32.15 0.38
C ARG A 292 38.51 31.38 0.23
N ARG A 293 38.44 30.02 0.17
CA ARG A 293 39.64 29.19 -0.05
C ARG A 293 40.24 29.40 -1.44
N GLN A 294 39.44 29.55 -2.49
CA GLN A 294 39.91 29.83 -3.83
C GLN A 294 40.57 31.20 -3.90
N ASN A 295 39.96 32.20 -3.30
CA ASN A 295 40.54 33.58 -3.24
C ASN A 295 41.86 33.60 -2.48
N SER A 296 41.98 32.85 -1.37
CA SER A 296 43.27 32.77 -0.64
C SER A 296 44.36 32.06 -1.43
N ASN A 297 44.00 31.22 -2.40
CA ASN A 297 44.89 30.55 -3.36
C ASN A 297 45.13 31.38 -4.65
N ASN A 298 44.72 32.66 -4.66
CA ASN A 298 44.82 33.58 -5.82
C ASN A 298 44.01 33.09 -7.06
N ASN A 299 43.05 32.24 -6.90
CA ASN A 299 42.19 31.72 -7.97
C ASN A 299 40.83 32.43 -7.97
N PHE A 300 40.82 33.71 -8.37
CA PHE A 300 39.63 34.58 -8.33
C PHE A 300 38.58 34.26 -9.41
N SER A 301 38.93 33.48 -10.42
CA SER A 301 38.04 33.07 -11.51
C SER A 301 37.45 31.67 -11.34
N ALA A 302 37.64 31.06 -10.16
CA ALA A 302 37.13 29.73 -9.90
C ALA A 302 35.58 29.70 -9.85
N VAL A 303 35.00 28.87 -10.70
CA VAL A 303 33.55 28.64 -10.78
C VAL A 303 33.15 27.69 -9.65
N VAL A 304 32.04 27.98 -8.98
CA VAL A 304 31.50 27.11 -7.95
C VAL A 304 31.28 25.69 -8.51
N PRO A 305 31.67 24.62 -7.81
CA PRO A 305 31.44 23.26 -8.24
C PRO A 305 29.95 23.01 -8.54
N TYR A 306 29.69 22.31 -9.64
CA TYR A 306 28.33 22.03 -10.10
C TYR A 306 27.45 21.40 -9.02
N ASP A 307 27.99 20.45 -8.24
CA ASP A 307 27.25 19.78 -7.17
C ASP A 307 26.75 20.74 -6.08
N MET A 308 27.56 21.76 -5.71
CA MET A 308 27.14 22.76 -4.71
C MET A 308 26.07 23.69 -5.27
N GLU A 309 26.19 24.05 -6.55
CA GLU A 309 25.20 24.89 -7.24
C GLU A 309 23.87 24.14 -7.39
N LEU A 310 23.94 22.86 -7.76
CA LEU A 310 22.77 21.98 -7.85
C LEU A 310 22.07 21.86 -6.49
N GLN A 311 22.80 21.58 -5.41
CA GLN A 311 22.24 21.49 -4.07
C GLN A 311 21.59 22.82 -3.63
N ARG A 312 22.17 23.95 -3.99
CA ARG A 312 21.59 25.27 -3.72
C ARG A 312 20.28 25.45 -4.46
N LYS A 313 20.26 25.11 -5.74
CA LYS A 313 19.06 25.21 -6.61
C LYS A 313 17.94 24.33 -6.07
N GLU A 314 18.22 23.05 -5.83
CA GLU A 314 17.25 22.07 -5.30
C GLU A 314 16.69 22.53 -3.94
N SER A 315 17.52 23.07 -3.05
CA SER A 315 17.06 23.55 -1.76
C SER A 315 16.16 24.79 -1.87
N LYS A 316 16.42 25.67 -2.83
CA LYS A 316 15.58 26.85 -3.12
C LYS A 316 14.23 26.44 -3.73
N GLU A 317 14.25 25.56 -4.73
CA GLU A 317 13.03 25.02 -5.35
C GLU A 317 12.16 24.32 -4.31
N PHE A 318 12.77 23.49 -3.45
CA PHE A 318 12.04 22.82 -2.39
C PHE A 318 11.42 23.80 -1.37
N LEU A 319 12.12 24.89 -1.03
CA LEU A 319 11.59 25.94 -0.17
C LEU A 319 10.41 26.68 -0.83
N GLU A 320 10.50 26.97 -2.12
CA GLU A 320 9.44 27.56 -2.91
C GLU A 320 8.21 26.67 -2.97
N ASP A 321 8.38 25.37 -3.19
CA ASP A 321 7.30 24.38 -3.17
C ASP A 321 6.53 24.38 -1.84
N LEU A 322 7.25 24.46 -0.71
CA LEU A 322 6.64 24.49 0.62
C LEU A 322 5.92 25.80 0.96
N THR A 323 6.37 26.93 0.39
CA THR A 323 5.87 28.25 0.75
C THR A 323 4.83 28.81 -0.22
N THR A 324 4.88 28.42 -1.50
CA THR A 324 4.05 29.02 -2.56
C THR A 324 3.14 28.02 -3.28
N ARG A 325 3.49 26.73 -3.32
CA ARG A 325 2.78 25.72 -4.12
C ARG A 325 1.92 24.75 -3.32
N ASP A 326 1.61 25.05 -2.06
CA ASP A 326 0.81 24.19 -1.15
C ASP A 326 1.34 22.73 -1.05
N GLN A 327 2.65 22.55 -1.23
CA GLN A 327 3.30 21.27 -1.04
C GLN A 327 3.65 21.05 0.42
N ARG A 328 3.59 19.80 0.90
CA ARG A 328 4.07 19.42 2.23
C ARG A 328 5.37 18.64 2.16
N MET A 329 6.19 18.76 3.18
CA MET A 329 7.34 17.89 3.37
C MET A 329 6.90 16.61 4.04
N ILE A 330 7.20 15.48 3.42
CA ILE A 330 6.82 14.16 3.91
C ILE A 330 8.06 13.26 3.90
N PHE A 331 8.30 12.55 5.00
CA PHE A 331 9.28 11.47 5.00
C PHE A 331 8.62 10.19 4.50
N GLY A 332 9.05 9.71 3.36
CA GLY A 332 8.54 8.51 2.71
C GLY A 332 9.55 7.37 2.73
N ILE A 333 9.05 6.13 2.83
CA ILE A 333 9.81 4.92 2.56
C ILE A 333 8.91 3.92 1.83
N LEU A 334 9.38 3.41 0.70
CA LEU A 334 8.75 2.31 0.00
C LEU A 334 9.49 1.01 0.36
N THR A 335 8.74 0.05 0.86
CA THR A 335 9.23 -1.28 1.22
C THR A 335 8.36 -2.36 0.60
N MET A 336 8.94 -3.50 0.30
CA MET A 336 8.24 -4.63 -0.32
C MET A 336 8.73 -5.94 0.29
N VAL A 337 7.82 -6.88 0.52
CA VAL A 337 8.14 -8.27 0.81
C VAL A 337 7.63 -9.15 -0.32
N ILE A 338 8.49 -10.04 -0.80
CA ILE A 338 8.17 -11.07 -1.78
C ILE A 338 8.18 -12.40 -1.06
N THR A 339 7.25 -13.29 -1.38
CA THR A 339 7.21 -14.64 -0.81
C THR A 339 7.16 -15.70 -1.89
N ALA A 340 7.90 -16.78 -1.71
CA ALA A 340 7.97 -17.90 -2.64
C ALA A 340 8.00 -19.25 -1.89
N ASP A 341 7.66 -20.32 -2.60
CA ASP A 341 7.64 -21.67 -2.00
C ASP A 341 9.03 -22.30 -2.01
N THR A 342 9.94 -21.89 -2.90
CA THR A 342 11.34 -22.30 -2.95
C THR A 342 12.27 -21.10 -2.91
N LYS A 343 13.53 -21.35 -2.51
CA LYS A 343 14.53 -20.29 -2.46
C LYS A 343 14.94 -19.83 -3.86
N GLU A 344 15.04 -20.76 -4.80
CA GLU A 344 15.38 -20.49 -6.20
C GLU A 344 14.32 -19.57 -6.85
N GLN A 345 13.05 -19.85 -6.58
CA GLN A 345 11.95 -18.98 -7.04
C GLN A 345 12.03 -17.59 -6.40
N LEU A 346 12.36 -17.51 -5.09
CA LEU A 346 12.55 -16.25 -4.39
C LEU A 346 13.67 -15.41 -5.01
N ASP A 347 14.78 -16.05 -5.39
CA ASP A 347 15.92 -15.38 -6.04
C ASP A 347 15.52 -14.85 -7.42
N MET A 348 14.85 -15.66 -8.26
CA MET A 348 14.35 -15.23 -9.56
C MET A 348 13.33 -14.07 -9.43
N ASP A 349 12.44 -14.15 -8.46
CA ASP A 349 11.44 -13.12 -8.19
C ASP A 349 12.06 -11.81 -7.72
N THR A 350 13.11 -11.93 -6.89
CA THR A 350 13.90 -10.78 -6.46
C THR A 350 14.58 -10.08 -7.64
N ASP A 351 15.23 -10.86 -8.51
CA ASP A 351 15.91 -10.31 -9.69
C ASP A 351 14.94 -9.62 -10.66
N ALA A 352 13.73 -10.16 -10.82
CA ALA A 352 12.69 -9.54 -11.63
C ALA A 352 12.29 -8.16 -11.07
N VAL A 353 12.06 -8.05 -9.74
CA VAL A 353 11.74 -6.76 -9.10
C VAL A 353 12.90 -5.77 -9.23
N LEU A 354 14.14 -6.21 -8.99
CA LEU A 354 15.31 -5.36 -9.14
C LEU A 354 15.47 -4.87 -10.57
N SER A 355 15.21 -5.73 -11.56
CA SER A 355 15.26 -5.38 -12.99
C SER A 355 14.18 -4.37 -13.36
N THR A 356 12.94 -4.56 -12.90
CA THR A 356 11.82 -3.63 -13.12
C THR A 356 12.13 -2.25 -12.55
N ALA A 357 12.65 -2.18 -11.33
CA ALA A 357 13.05 -0.90 -10.73
C ALA A 357 14.16 -0.20 -11.52
N ARG A 358 15.17 -0.95 -11.99
CA ARG A 358 16.26 -0.40 -12.81
C ARG A 358 15.79 0.17 -14.15
N LYS A 359 14.79 -0.44 -14.79
CA LYS A 359 14.18 0.09 -16.03
C LYS A 359 13.63 1.50 -15.82
N ARG A 360 13.18 1.82 -14.61
CA ARG A 360 12.69 3.14 -14.20
C ARG A 360 13.75 4.01 -13.52
N MET A 361 15.03 3.67 -13.69
CA MET A 361 16.17 4.37 -13.07
C MET A 361 16.09 4.45 -11.54
N CYS A 362 15.29 3.61 -10.91
CA CYS A 362 15.19 3.46 -9.47
C CYS A 362 16.01 2.26 -8.99
N GLN A 363 16.54 2.33 -7.78
CA GLN A 363 17.29 1.23 -7.21
C GLN A 363 16.56 0.65 -5.98
N MET A 364 15.99 -0.54 -6.16
CA MET A 364 15.57 -1.37 -5.03
C MET A 364 16.78 -2.13 -4.46
N ALA A 365 16.80 -2.35 -3.16
CA ALA A 365 17.85 -3.09 -2.48
C ALA A 365 17.26 -4.09 -1.48
N VAL A 366 17.91 -5.26 -1.38
CA VAL A 366 17.56 -6.26 -0.38
C VAL A 366 18.09 -5.81 0.99
N LEU A 367 17.24 -5.87 2.01
CA LEU A 367 17.66 -5.62 3.39
C LEU A 367 18.61 -6.71 3.85
N LYS A 368 19.74 -6.33 4.41
CA LYS A 368 20.69 -7.27 5.03
C LYS A 368 20.63 -7.15 6.54
N TYR A 369 20.50 -8.30 7.24
CA TYR A 369 20.40 -8.40 8.71
C TYR A 369 19.20 -7.71 9.36
N GLN A 370 18.34 -7.05 8.59
CA GLN A 370 17.15 -6.31 9.04
C GLN A 370 15.85 -6.85 8.41
N GLN A 371 15.86 -8.09 7.94
CA GLN A 371 14.71 -8.69 7.24
C GLN A 371 13.44 -8.70 8.12
N MET A 372 13.56 -8.98 9.41
CA MET A 372 12.44 -9.00 10.34
C MET A 372 11.88 -7.57 10.61
N ASP A 373 12.74 -6.59 10.77
CA ASP A 373 12.34 -5.20 10.94
C ASP A 373 11.69 -4.65 9.67
N GLY A 374 12.21 -5.08 8.52
CA GLY A 374 11.60 -4.83 7.22
C GLY A 374 10.21 -5.46 7.11
N LEU A 375 10.05 -6.73 7.43
CA LEU A 375 8.76 -7.42 7.41
C LEU A 375 7.73 -6.71 8.28
N ASN A 376 8.08 -6.39 9.53
CA ASN A 376 7.18 -5.65 10.43
C ASN A 376 6.86 -4.25 9.92
N THR A 377 7.74 -3.65 9.09
CA THR A 377 7.48 -2.37 8.44
C THR A 377 6.49 -2.52 7.28
N VAL A 378 6.60 -3.58 6.46
CA VAL A 378 5.70 -3.81 5.32
C VAL A 378 4.27 -4.13 5.76
N LEU A 379 4.10 -4.94 6.80
CA LEU A 379 2.78 -5.39 7.24
C LEU A 379 1.87 -4.24 7.70
N PRO A 380 0.52 -4.33 7.48
CA PRO A 380 -0.44 -3.28 7.84
C PRO A 380 -0.78 -3.28 9.35
N ILE A 381 0.25 -3.34 10.20
CA ILE A 381 0.12 -3.40 11.66
C ILE A 381 0.40 -2.06 12.35
N GLY A 382 0.76 -1.03 11.59
CA GLY A 382 1.04 0.31 12.12
C GLY A 382 2.42 0.49 12.73
N THR A 383 3.33 -0.45 12.49
CA THR A 383 4.73 -0.38 12.94
C THR A 383 5.64 0.06 11.80
N ARG A 384 6.71 0.75 12.15
CA ARG A 384 7.79 1.12 11.24
C ARG A 384 9.11 0.96 11.98
N LYS A 385 9.92 0.02 11.57
CA LYS A 385 11.20 -0.30 12.21
C LYS A 385 12.42 0.07 11.36
N LEU A 386 12.21 0.47 10.10
CA LEU A 386 13.25 0.94 9.20
C LEU A 386 13.36 2.46 9.23
N ASN A 387 14.60 2.96 9.12
CA ASN A 387 14.92 4.40 9.13
C ASN A 387 15.47 4.90 7.78
N ALA A 388 15.20 4.17 6.69
CA ALA A 388 15.66 4.53 5.34
C ALA A 388 14.70 5.51 4.65
N PHE A 389 14.44 6.66 5.29
CA PHE A 389 13.52 7.67 4.75
C PHE A 389 14.15 8.53 3.68
N ARG A 390 13.30 8.94 2.73
CA ARG A 390 13.54 10.04 1.81
C ARG A 390 12.61 11.20 2.12
N THR A 391 13.13 12.40 1.97
CA THR A 391 12.34 13.62 2.02
C THR A 391 11.70 13.84 0.66
N LEU A 392 10.38 13.90 0.62
CA LEU A 392 9.59 14.06 -0.59
C LEU A 392 8.62 15.24 -0.41
N THR A 393 8.25 15.87 -1.52
CA THR A 393 7.09 16.76 -1.57
C THR A 393 5.80 15.94 -1.69
N THR A 394 4.64 16.58 -1.53
CA THR A 394 3.34 15.93 -1.77
C THR A 394 3.27 15.33 -3.18
N GLU A 395 3.65 16.08 -4.21
CA GLU A 395 3.66 15.61 -5.60
C GLU A 395 4.65 14.48 -5.80
N GLY A 396 5.88 14.61 -5.25
CA GLY A 396 6.88 13.56 -5.32
C GLY A 396 6.44 12.25 -4.68
N LEU A 397 5.58 12.32 -3.64
CA LEU A 397 4.99 11.13 -3.04
C LEU A 397 3.76 10.64 -3.83
N ALA A 398 2.96 11.54 -4.41
CA ALA A 398 1.76 11.20 -5.17
C ALA A 398 2.08 10.40 -6.45
N VAL A 399 3.31 10.49 -6.95
CA VAL A 399 3.79 9.65 -8.07
C VAL A 399 3.73 8.16 -7.72
N PHE A 400 3.82 7.78 -6.43
CA PHE A 400 3.60 6.40 -5.98
C PHE A 400 2.10 6.09 -5.91
N MET A 401 1.40 6.31 -7.02
CA MET A 401 -0.04 6.12 -7.17
C MET A 401 -0.43 4.67 -6.88
N PRO A 402 -1.31 4.40 -5.88
CA PRO A 402 -1.71 3.04 -5.56
C PRO A 402 -2.86 2.52 -6.43
N PHE A 403 -3.42 3.37 -7.30
CA PHE A 403 -4.58 3.02 -8.11
C PHE A 403 -4.18 2.52 -9.49
N LYS A 404 -4.92 1.53 -9.97
CA LYS A 404 -4.67 0.89 -11.26
C LYS A 404 -5.94 0.79 -12.10
N VAL A 405 -6.76 -0.20 -11.78
CA VAL A 405 -8.01 -0.52 -12.49
C VAL A 405 -8.99 -1.17 -11.52
N GLN A 406 -10.25 -0.85 -11.68
CA GLN A 406 -11.30 -1.42 -10.86
C GLN A 406 -11.56 -2.89 -11.22
N GLU A 407 -11.54 -3.74 -10.22
CA GLU A 407 -11.93 -5.14 -10.30
C GLU A 407 -13.41 -5.30 -9.97
N ILE A 408 -14.12 -6.11 -10.74
CA ILE A 408 -15.54 -6.41 -10.52
C ILE A 408 -15.66 -7.91 -10.30
N MET A 409 -15.88 -8.31 -9.05
CA MET A 409 -16.04 -9.70 -8.66
C MET A 409 -17.19 -9.84 -7.65
N ASP A 410 -18.41 -9.68 -8.15
CA ASP A 410 -19.61 -9.81 -7.36
C ASP A 410 -19.87 -11.28 -7.03
N LYS A 411 -20.18 -11.55 -5.75
CA LYS A 411 -20.58 -12.91 -5.33
C LYS A 411 -21.90 -13.32 -6.01
N GLY A 412 -21.93 -14.47 -6.63
CA GLY A 412 -23.07 -14.94 -7.43
C GLY A 412 -23.27 -14.16 -8.72
N GLY A 413 -22.25 -13.43 -9.17
CA GLY A 413 -22.24 -12.74 -10.46
C GLY A 413 -22.13 -13.68 -11.64
N ILE A 414 -22.50 -13.18 -12.83
CA ILE A 414 -22.32 -13.86 -14.11
C ILE A 414 -21.01 -13.38 -14.74
N TYR A 415 -20.32 -14.28 -15.44
CA TYR A 415 -19.13 -13.93 -16.20
C TYR A 415 -19.47 -13.03 -17.38
N PHE A 416 -18.78 -11.89 -17.47
CA PHE A 416 -18.93 -10.92 -18.54
C PHE A 416 -17.70 -10.84 -19.45
N GLY A 417 -16.54 -11.26 -18.97
CA GLY A 417 -15.30 -11.18 -19.72
C GLY A 417 -14.08 -11.13 -18.80
N GLU A 418 -12.95 -10.76 -19.36
CA GLU A 418 -11.69 -10.58 -18.66
C GLU A 418 -11.32 -9.10 -18.65
N ASN A 419 -10.77 -8.65 -17.54
CA ASN A 419 -10.25 -7.29 -17.43
C ASN A 419 -9.01 -7.15 -18.33
N ALA A 420 -9.02 -6.17 -19.24
CA ALA A 420 -7.96 -5.98 -20.23
C ALA A 420 -6.57 -5.62 -19.61
N ILE A 421 -6.56 -5.16 -18.38
CA ILE A 421 -5.34 -4.73 -17.68
C ILE A 421 -4.85 -5.81 -16.70
N SER A 422 -5.74 -6.34 -15.85
CA SER A 422 -5.37 -7.32 -14.83
C SER A 422 -5.49 -8.77 -15.28
N HIS A 423 -6.20 -9.00 -16.38
CA HIS A 423 -6.56 -10.32 -16.89
C HIS A 423 -7.35 -11.18 -15.89
N ASN A 424 -7.95 -10.54 -14.88
CA ASN A 424 -8.86 -11.21 -13.96
C ASN A 424 -10.27 -11.29 -14.54
N LEU A 425 -11.05 -12.28 -14.07
CA LEU A 425 -12.44 -12.45 -14.48
C LEU A 425 -13.30 -11.28 -14.03
N ILE A 426 -14.16 -10.80 -14.88
CA ILE A 426 -15.21 -9.83 -14.55
C ILE A 426 -16.48 -10.60 -14.25
N MET A 427 -16.83 -10.67 -12.97
CA MET A 427 -18.05 -11.30 -12.46
C MET A 427 -18.99 -10.23 -11.96
N CYS A 428 -20.15 -10.06 -12.62
CA CYS A 428 -21.06 -8.98 -12.29
C CYS A 428 -22.46 -9.51 -11.97
N ASN A 429 -23.05 -9.06 -10.87
CA ASN A 429 -24.43 -9.34 -10.52
C ASN A 429 -25.36 -8.26 -11.08
N LYS A 430 -26.20 -8.63 -12.05
CA LYS A 430 -27.14 -7.70 -12.69
C LYS A 430 -28.10 -7.03 -11.71
N GLU A 431 -28.49 -7.70 -10.65
CA GLU A 431 -29.39 -7.15 -9.63
C GLU A 431 -28.76 -5.97 -8.91
N ASN A 432 -27.47 -6.04 -8.60
CA ASN A 432 -26.71 -4.93 -8.02
C ASN A 432 -26.61 -3.73 -8.97
N LEU A 433 -26.54 -3.98 -10.30
CA LEU A 433 -26.54 -2.93 -11.32
C LEU A 433 -27.90 -2.25 -11.47
N LEU A 434 -28.99 -3.04 -11.51
CA LEU A 434 -30.36 -2.53 -11.67
C LEU A 434 -30.79 -1.65 -10.47
N HIS A 435 -30.41 -2.00 -9.27
CA HIS A 435 -30.70 -1.20 -8.08
C HIS A 435 -30.01 0.17 -8.12
N ARG A 436 -28.81 0.24 -8.65
CA ARG A 436 -28.08 1.51 -8.84
C ARG A 436 -28.62 2.34 -10.02
N VAL A 437 -29.05 1.71 -11.08
CA VAL A 437 -29.66 2.39 -12.26
C VAL A 437 -31.06 2.92 -11.94
N ALA A 438 -31.88 2.20 -11.18
CA ALA A 438 -33.21 2.67 -10.77
C ALA A 438 -33.15 3.86 -9.79
N CYS A 439 -32.17 3.89 -8.89
CA CYS A 439 -31.93 5.06 -8.03
C CYS A 439 -31.35 6.27 -8.78
N SER A 440 -30.60 6.07 -9.87
CA SER A 440 -29.98 7.14 -10.63
C SER A 440 -30.89 7.78 -11.67
N ALA A 441 -32.02 7.16 -12.01
CA ALA A 441 -33.03 7.79 -12.90
C ALA A 441 -33.69 9.05 -12.29
N ARG A 442 -33.46 9.32 -10.98
CA ARG A 442 -33.87 10.57 -10.30
C ARG A 442 -32.72 11.48 -9.87
N ALA A 443 -31.48 11.03 -9.96
CA ALA A 443 -30.30 11.86 -9.65
C ALA A 443 -29.45 11.94 -10.91
N SER A 444 -29.15 13.17 -11.34
CA SER A 444 -28.31 13.45 -12.49
C SER A 444 -27.01 12.65 -12.46
N PHE A 445 -26.76 11.88 -13.50
CA PHE A 445 -25.54 11.09 -13.71
C PHE A 445 -24.30 11.97 -13.60
N SER A 446 -23.56 11.88 -12.52
CA SER A 446 -22.26 12.49 -12.37
C SER A 446 -21.26 11.56 -11.67
N SER A 447 -21.07 10.36 -12.17
CA SER A 447 -19.83 9.65 -11.87
C SER A 447 -19.30 8.97 -13.14
N SER A 448 -18.10 9.34 -13.52
CA SER A 448 -17.39 8.82 -14.69
C SER A 448 -17.20 7.29 -14.65
N VAL A 449 -17.14 6.71 -13.46
CA VAL A 449 -16.98 5.27 -13.22
C VAL A 449 -18.21 4.48 -13.75
N HIS A 450 -19.43 4.99 -13.56
CA HIS A 450 -20.65 4.35 -14.04
C HIS A 450 -20.79 4.42 -15.57
N ARG A 451 -20.28 5.48 -16.21
CA ARG A 451 -20.32 5.63 -17.67
C ARG A 451 -19.39 4.63 -18.36
N ASN A 452 -18.21 4.41 -17.83
CA ASN A 452 -17.24 3.50 -18.46
C ASN A 452 -17.66 2.03 -18.38
N VAL A 453 -18.23 1.61 -17.24
CA VAL A 453 -18.77 0.25 -17.09
C VAL A 453 -19.97 0.03 -18.04
N ILE A 454 -20.88 1.01 -18.12
CA ILE A 454 -22.06 0.91 -19.01
C ILE A 454 -21.65 0.97 -20.49
N PHE A 455 -20.62 1.76 -20.86
CA PHE A 455 -20.16 1.86 -22.24
C PHE A 455 -19.46 0.59 -22.73
N SER A 456 -18.65 -0.06 -21.90
CA SER A 456 -18.04 -1.35 -22.25
C SER A 456 -19.08 -2.48 -22.40
N PHE A 457 -20.15 -2.47 -21.58
CA PHE A 457 -21.24 -3.43 -21.68
C PHE A 457 -22.13 -3.25 -22.92
N ARG A 458 -22.33 -2.03 -23.43
CA ARG A 458 -23.10 -1.78 -24.64
C ARG A 458 -22.39 -2.25 -25.90
N LEU A 459 -21.08 -2.22 -25.96
CA LEU A 459 -20.31 -2.66 -27.13
C LEU A 459 -20.21 -4.18 -27.27
N SER A 460 -20.32 -4.95 -26.17
CA SER A 460 -20.28 -6.41 -26.20
C SER A 460 -21.64 -7.08 -26.41
N SER A 461 -22.76 -6.35 -26.31
CA SER A 461 -24.10 -6.89 -26.41
C SER A 461 -24.83 -6.56 -27.73
N MET A 462 -24.18 -5.93 -28.72
CA MET A 462 -24.76 -5.76 -30.04
C MET A 462 -24.44 -6.98 -30.90
N PRO A 463 -25.44 -7.74 -31.35
CA PRO A 463 -25.23 -8.75 -32.41
C PRO A 463 -24.84 -8.03 -33.70
N GLN A 464 -23.74 -8.45 -34.30
CA GLN A 464 -23.41 -8.03 -35.67
C GLN A 464 -24.53 -8.47 -36.58
N ARG A 465 -25.19 -7.52 -37.17
CA ARG A 465 -25.93 -7.71 -38.43
C ARG A 465 -25.08 -7.23 -39.58
#